data_9d4418902a1e4532426bc7d39c4315f5
#
_entry.id   9d4418902a1e4532426bc7d39c4315f5
#
_cell.length_a   1.000
_cell.length_b   1.000
_cell.length_c   1.000
_cell.angle_alpha   90.00
_cell.angle_beta   90.00
_cell.angle_gamma   90.00
#
_symmetry.space_group_name_H-M   'P 1'
#
loop_
_entity.id
_entity.type
_entity.pdbx_description
1 polymer ?
#
loop_
_entity_poly.entity_id
_entity_poly.type
_entity_poly.pdbx_seq_one_letter_code
_entity_poly.pdbx_strand_id
1 'polypeptide(L)'
;AVFVSLGFALVENVLYVAQFGLQVGLVRALLSVPLHGVCGVYMGIAFGRLKARTLHAPAGLLSAGGHCLPLPVLIHGFYDFCLSRQSRYSLLLFILFVAAVFFLCLRRLRTASRQDAPFNGFTI
;
A
#
# COMPACT_ATOMS: atom_id res chain seq x y z
N ALA A 1 -9.70 1.59 -1.22
CA ALA A 1 -8.41 0.89 -1.34
C ALA A 1 -7.73 0.71 0.03
N VAL A 2 -7.51 1.79 0.81
CA VAL A 2 -6.77 1.72 2.09
C VAL A 2 -7.43 0.76 3.08
N PHE A 3 -8.73 0.87 3.33
CA PHE A 3 -9.45 -0.03 4.26
C PHE A 3 -9.39 -1.50 3.84
N VAL A 4 -9.45 -1.78 2.54
CA VAL A 4 -9.31 -3.15 2.02
C VAL A 4 -7.90 -3.68 2.30
N SER A 5 -6.88 -2.87 2.05
CA SER A 5 -5.48 -3.22 2.32
C SER A 5 -5.21 -3.44 3.82
N LEU A 6 -5.78 -2.60 4.68
CA LEU A 6 -5.68 -2.78 6.14
C LEU A 6 -6.45 -4.00 6.64
N GLY A 7 -7.61 -4.32 6.04
CA GLY A 7 -8.35 -5.55 6.32
C GLY A 7 -7.52 -6.79 5.99
N PHE A 8 -6.83 -6.79 4.84
CA PHE A 8 -5.90 -7.85 4.47
C PHE A 8 -4.74 -7.96 5.48
N ALA A 9 -4.14 -6.83 5.87
CA ALA A 9 -3.09 -6.78 6.89
C ALA A 9 -3.53 -7.39 8.23
N LEU A 10 -4.77 -7.13 8.64
CA LEU A 10 -5.34 -7.69 9.87
C LEU A 10 -5.41 -9.21 9.81
N VAL A 11 -5.99 -9.76 8.74
CA VAL A 11 -6.10 -11.21 8.54
C VAL A 11 -4.72 -11.85 8.52
N GLU A 12 -3.81 -11.29 7.75
CA GLU A 12 -2.43 -11.78 7.66
C GLU A 12 -1.74 -11.76 9.03
N ASN A 13 -1.89 -10.68 9.80
CA ASN A 13 -1.29 -10.57 11.13
C ASN A 13 -1.85 -11.61 12.12
N VAL A 14 -3.16 -11.88 12.06
CA VAL A 14 -3.79 -12.95 12.86
C VAL A 14 -3.20 -14.33 12.52
N LEU A 15 -3.00 -14.62 11.22
CA LEU A 15 -2.39 -15.86 10.79
C LEU A 15 -0.94 -16.00 11.27
N TYR A 16 -0.16 -14.91 11.23
CA TYR A 16 1.21 -14.91 11.74
C TYR A 16 1.28 -15.08 13.25
N VAL A 17 0.36 -14.47 14.01
CA VAL A 17 0.26 -14.70 15.45
C VAL A 17 -0.06 -16.16 15.76
N ALA A 18 -0.97 -16.78 15.02
CA ALA A 18 -1.33 -18.18 15.19
C ALA A 18 -0.17 -19.14 14.88
N GLN A 19 0.68 -18.81 13.91
CA GLN A 19 1.81 -19.65 13.49
C GLN A 19 3.08 -19.43 14.33
N PHE A 20 3.40 -18.18 14.65
CA PHE A 20 4.70 -17.76 15.17
C PHE A 20 4.63 -17.06 16.53
N GLY A 21 3.43 -16.89 17.08
CA GLY A 21 3.21 -16.30 18.39
C GLY A 21 3.06 -14.77 18.38
N LEU A 22 2.66 -14.26 19.55
CA LEU A 22 2.27 -12.87 19.75
C LEU A 22 3.41 -11.87 19.47
N GLN A 23 4.65 -12.21 19.81
CA GLN A 23 5.79 -11.31 19.58
C GLN A 23 5.99 -10.96 18.11
N VAL A 24 5.87 -11.98 17.24
CA VAL A 24 5.94 -11.76 15.79
C VAL A 24 4.79 -10.89 15.31
N GLY A 25 3.58 -11.14 15.82
CA GLY A 25 2.41 -10.32 15.52
C GLY A 25 2.58 -8.86 15.91
N LEU A 26 3.16 -8.56 17.07
CA LEU A 26 3.42 -7.18 17.52
C LEU A 26 4.43 -6.45 16.61
N VAL A 27 5.54 -7.10 16.25
CA VAL A 27 6.53 -6.54 15.33
C VAL A 27 5.92 -6.28 13.96
N ARG A 28 5.11 -7.22 13.44
CA ARG A 28 4.39 -7.06 12.19
C ARG A 28 3.33 -5.95 12.26
N ALA A 29 2.63 -5.81 13.37
CA ALA A 29 1.67 -4.73 13.55
C ALA A 29 2.32 -3.35 13.40
N LEU A 30 3.55 -3.18 13.88
CA LEU A 30 4.28 -1.93 13.78
C LEU A 30 4.89 -1.67 12.39
N LEU A 31 5.27 -2.71 11.66
CA LEU A 31 6.01 -2.60 10.41
C LEU A 31 5.14 -2.92 9.19
N SER A 32 4.45 -4.06 9.21
CA SER A 32 3.67 -4.57 8.08
C SER A 32 2.36 -3.81 7.90
N VAL A 33 1.61 -3.52 8.99
CA VAL A 33 0.32 -2.82 8.88
C VAL A 33 0.47 -1.42 8.28
N PRO A 34 1.42 -0.57 8.69
CA PRO A 34 1.65 0.71 8.01
C PRO A 34 2.03 0.55 6.54
N LEU A 35 2.83 -0.48 6.19
CA LEU A 35 3.19 -0.76 4.80
C LEU A 35 1.98 -1.13 3.95
N HIS A 36 1.05 -1.93 4.48
CA HIS A 36 -0.23 -2.21 3.82
C HIS A 36 -1.05 -0.92 3.62
N GLY A 37 -1.04 0.00 4.59
CA GLY A 37 -1.62 1.32 4.43
C GLY A 37 -1.03 2.08 3.23
N VAL A 38 0.29 2.07 3.10
CA VAL A 38 1.01 2.66 1.96
C VAL A 38 0.60 1.99 0.64
N CYS A 39 0.57 0.66 0.58
CA CYS A 39 0.10 -0.08 -0.60
C CYS A 39 -1.33 0.31 -0.98
N GLY A 40 -2.22 0.46 0.02
CA GLY A 40 -3.59 0.92 -0.17
C GLY A 40 -3.69 2.33 -0.74
N VAL A 41 -2.80 3.25 -0.32
CA VAL A 41 -2.70 4.60 -0.89
C VAL A 41 -2.29 4.55 -2.36
N TYR A 42 -1.25 3.81 -2.70
CA TYR A 42 -0.82 3.66 -4.10
C TYR A 42 -1.92 3.07 -4.99
N MET A 43 -2.60 2.02 -4.52
CA MET A 43 -3.76 1.46 -5.22
C MET A 43 -4.86 2.51 -5.39
N GLY A 44 -5.19 3.26 -4.34
CA GLY A 44 -6.25 4.28 -4.38
C GLY A 44 -5.97 5.37 -5.40
N ILE A 45 -4.73 5.89 -5.42
CA ILE A 45 -4.30 6.90 -6.39
C ILE A 45 -4.35 6.33 -7.82
N ALA A 46 -3.89 5.10 -8.02
CA ALA A 46 -3.91 4.46 -9.34
C ALA A 46 -5.35 4.23 -9.85
N PHE A 47 -6.24 3.73 -8.98
CA PHE A 47 -7.66 3.57 -9.30
C PHE A 47 -8.35 4.90 -9.61
N GLY A 48 -8.08 5.94 -8.81
CA GLY A 48 -8.65 7.27 -9.04
C GLY A 48 -8.26 7.82 -10.40
N ARG A 49 -6.97 7.71 -10.77
CA ARG A 49 -6.47 8.14 -12.07
C ARG A 49 -7.06 7.33 -13.24
N LEU A 50 -7.16 6.01 -13.06
CA LEU A 50 -7.76 5.14 -14.07
C LEU A 50 -9.22 5.51 -14.27
N LYS A 51 -9.99 5.66 -13.20
CA LYS A 51 -11.39 6.07 -13.25
C LYS A 51 -11.57 7.41 -13.95
N ALA A 52 -10.74 8.40 -13.63
CA ALA A 52 -10.80 9.71 -14.28
C ALA A 52 -10.53 9.64 -15.80
N ARG A 53 -9.65 8.73 -16.24
CA ARG A 53 -9.35 8.52 -17.66
C ARG A 53 -10.42 7.72 -18.40
N THR A 54 -11.16 6.87 -17.70
CA THR A 54 -12.14 5.94 -18.27
C THR A 54 -13.58 6.34 -18.01
N LEU A 55 -13.82 7.60 -17.64
CA LEU A 55 -15.19 8.14 -17.46
C LEU A 55 -16.11 7.92 -18.68
N HIS A 56 -15.53 7.79 -19.89
CA HIS A 56 -16.25 7.58 -21.15
C HIS A 56 -16.06 6.17 -21.74
N ALA A 57 -15.25 5.32 -21.12
CA ALA A 57 -15.04 3.94 -21.54
C ALA A 57 -14.81 3.05 -20.31
N PRO A 58 -15.69 2.07 -20.03
CA PRO A 58 -15.54 1.20 -18.88
C PRO A 58 -14.26 0.37 -19.03
N ALA A 59 -13.27 0.64 -18.16
CA ALA A 59 -12.11 -0.23 -18.07
C ALA A 59 -12.55 -1.55 -17.41
N GLY A 60 -12.29 -2.66 -18.08
CA GLY A 60 -12.55 -3.98 -17.50
C GLY A 60 -11.73 -4.19 -16.21
N LEU A 61 -12.23 -5.04 -15.32
CA LEU A 61 -11.59 -5.36 -14.03
C LEU A 61 -10.14 -5.83 -14.19
N LEU A 62 -9.82 -6.57 -15.25
CA LEU A 62 -8.46 -7.03 -15.56
C LEU A 62 -7.52 -5.87 -15.90
N SER A 63 -8.01 -4.88 -16.66
CA SER A 63 -7.23 -3.67 -16.96
C SER A 63 -6.96 -2.84 -15.69
N ALA A 64 -7.96 -2.70 -14.81
CA ALA A 64 -7.80 -2.02 -13.54
C ALA A 64 -6.76 -2.72 -12.64
N GLY A 65 -6.82 -4.04 -12.52
CA GLY A 65 -5.84 -4.84 -11.77
C GLY A 65 -4.43 -4.67 -12.32
N GLY A 66 -4.26 -4.77 -13.65
CA GLY A 66 -2.97 -4.63 -14.32
C GLY A 66 -2.28 -3.27 -14.10
N HIS A 67 -3.03 -2.21 -13.84
CA HIS A 67 -2.46 -0.87 -13.58
C HIS A 67 -2.27 -0.54 -12.10
N CYS A 68 -3.04 -1.15 -11.22
CA CYS A 68 -3.10 -0.76 -9.81
C CYS A 68 -2.34 -1.70 -8.86
N LEU A 69 -2.18 -2.97 -9.24
CA LEU A 69 -1.59 -4.00 -8.39
C LEU A 69 -0.06 -4.17 -8.49
N PRO A 70 0.62 -3.97 -9.63
CA PRO A 70 2.03 -4.31 -9.75
C PRO A 70 2.93 -3.62 -8.73
N LEU A 71 2.73 -2.33 -8.50
CA LEU A 71 3.54 -1.57 -7.55
C LEU A 71 3.34 -2.03 -6.10
N PRO A 72 2.10 -2.16 -5.56
CA PRO A 72 1.87 -2.76 -4.25
C PRO A 72 2.44 -4.16 -4.08
N VAL A 73 2.32 -5.02 -5.09
CA VAL A 73 2.87 -6.39 -5.07
C VAL A 73 4.40 -6.36 -4.97
N LEU A 74 5.07 -5.50 -5.74
CA LEU A 74 6.52 -5.34 -5.68
C LEU A 74 6.97 -4.79 -4.33
N ILE A 75 6.28 -3.80 -3.78
CA ILE A 75 6.59 -3.23 -2.46
C ILE A 75 6.47 -4.31 -1.39
N HIS A 76 5.36 -5.06 -1.38
CA HIS A 76 5.12 -6.09 -0.38
C HIS A 76 6.10 -7.26 -0.54
N GLY A 77 6.30 -7.76 -1.76
CA GLY A 77 7.22 -8.86 -2.03
C GLY A 77 8.68 -8.53 -1.67
N PHE A 78 9.12 -7.29 -1.93
CA PHE A 78 10.45 -6.86 -1.53
C PHE A 78 10.60 -6.74 -0.01
N TYR A 79 9.56 -6.27 0.68
CA TYR A 79 9.49 -6.25 2.13
C TYR A 79 9.68 -7.66 2.73
N ASP A 80 8.89 -8.64 2.25
CA ASP A 80 8.98 -10.03 2.72
C ASP A 80 10.33 -10.65 2.37
N PHE A 81 10.88 -10.36 1.19
CA PHE A 81 12.22 -10.80 0.80
C PHE A 81 13.28 -10.29 1.77
N CYS A 82 13.26 -9.02 2.13
CA CYS A 82 14.22 -8.45 3.08
C CYS A 82 14.12 -9.12 4.47
N LEU A 83 12.91 -9.40 4.95
CA LEU A 83 12.69 -10.04 6.25
C LEU A 83 13.07 -11.52 6.25
N SER A 84 12.95 -12.22 5.12
CA SER A 84 13.35 -13.63 4.99
C SER A 84 14.87 -13.82 5.04
N ARG A 85 15.64 -12.77 4.72
CA ARG A 85 17.11 -12.78 4.71
C ARG A 85 17.67 -12.24 6.02
N GLN A 86 18.01 -13.09 6.98
CA GLN A 86 18.57 -12.72 8.30
C GLN A 86 20.03 -12.26 8.20
N SER A 87 20.30 -11.19 7.44
CA SER A 87 21.62 -10.62 7.25
C SER A 87 21.66 -9.15 7.68
N ARG A 88 22.81 -8.67 8.18
CA ARG A 88 23.01 -7.25 8.53
C ARG A 88 22.75 -6.32 7.34
N TYR A 89 23.18 -6.73 6.15
CA TYR A 89 22.94 -5.96 4.91
C TYR A 89 21.46 -5.93 4.54
N SER A 90 20.75 -7.04 4.76
CA SER A 90 19.30 -7.12 4.53
C SER A 90 18.53 -6.19 5.46
N LEU A 91 18.93 -6.09 6.73
CA LEU A 91 18.31 -5.18 7.68
C LEU A 91 18.52 -3.71 7.29
N LEU A 92 19.75 -3.34 6.90
CA LEU A 92 20.03 -1.98 6.43
C LEU A 92 19.22 -1.64 5.19
N LEU A 93 19.19 -2.55 4.21
CA LEU A 93 18.43 -2.40 2.98
C LEU A 93 16.93 -2.27 3.28
N PHE A 94 16.41 -3.05 4.23
CA PHE A 94 15.04 -2.99 4.69
C PHE A 94 14.68 -1.61 5.27
N ILE A 95 15.53 -1.08 6.17
CA ILE A 95 15.28 0.23 6.79
C ILE A 95 15.26 1.34 5.73
N LEU A 96 16.24 1.33 4.83
CA LEU A 96 16.31 2.32 3.73
C LEU A 96 15.11 2.20 2.80
N PHE A 97 14.69 0.98 2.46
CA PHE A 97 13.54 0.73 1.62
C PHE A 97 12.25 1.24 2.26
N VAL A 98 11.98 0.90 3.52
CA VAL A 98 10.80 1.35 4.25
C VAL A 98 10.77 2.88 4.31
N ALA A 99 11.88 3.52 4.70
CA ALA A 99 11.97 4.97 4.74
C ALA A 99 11.69 5.61 3.37
N ALA A 100 12.27 5.08 2.29
CA ALA A 100 12.05 5.56 0.93
C ALA A 100 10.57 5.41 0.50
N VAL A 101 9.96 4.26 0.75
CA VAL A 101 8.55 3.99 0.39
C VAL A 101 7.61 4.94 1.12
N PHE A 102 7.81 5.16 2.43
CA PHE A 102 7.01 6.12 3.21
C PHE A 102 7.21 7.55 2.72
N PHE A 103 8.45 7.97 2.48
CA PHE A 103 8.74 9.31 1.95
C PHE A 103 8.07 9.55 0.61
N LEU A 104 8.16 8.60 -0.31
CA LEU A 104 7.52 8.68 -1.63
C LEU A 104 6.00 8.68 -1.52
N CYS A 105 5.43 7.89 -0.60
CA CYS A 105 4.00 7.88 -0.34
C CYS A 105 3.51 9.26 0.13
N LEU A 106 4.19 9.86 1.11
CA LEU A 106 3.85 11.20 1.60
C LEU A 106 3.95 12.27 0.50
N ARG A 107 4.98 12.19 -0.35
CA ARG A 107 5.08 13.09 -1.52
C ARG A 107 3.92 12.90 -2.49
N ARG A 108 3.55 11.66 -2.79
CA ARG A 108 2.42 11.34 -3.68
C ARG A 108 1.09 11.81 -3.11
N LEU A 109 0.85 11.61 -1.82
CA LEU A 109 -0.34 12.10 -1.14
C LEU A 109 -0.46 13.62 -1.21
N ARG A 110 0.63 14.35 -0.89
CA ARG A 110 0.65 15.82 -0.98
C ARG A 110 0.37 16.31 -2.39
N THR A 111 0.93 15.65 -3.40
CA THR A 111 0.69 16.01 -4.80
C THR A 111 -0.76 15.73 -5.21
N ALA A 112 -1.31 14.57 -4.83
CA ALA A 112 -2.70 14.22 -5.13
C ALA A 112 -3.68 15.21 -4.46
N SER A 113 -3.48 15.49 -3.16
CA SER A 113 -4.31 16.43 -2.41
C SER A 113 -4.30 17.87 -2.97
N ARG A 114 -3.18 18.29 -3.56
CA ARG A 114 -3.11 19.61 -4.22
C ARG A 114 -3.80 19.67 -5.59
N GLN A 115 -4.01 18.52 -6.22
CA GLN A 115 -4.67 18.38 -7.51
C GLN A 115 -6.19 18.17 -7.38
N ASP A 116 -6.67 17.83 -6.18
CA ASP A 116 -8.09 17.72 -5.91
C ASP A 116 -8.71 19.14 -5.95
N ALA A 117 -9.62 19.35 -6.91
CA ALA A 117 -10.41 20.57 -6.96
C ALA A 117 -11.22 20.69 -5.65
N PRO A 118 -11.39 21.91 -5.09
CA PRO A 118 -12.25 22.08 -3.93
C PRO A 118 -13.65 21.56 -4.29
N PHE A 119 -14.18 20.70 -3.42
CA PHE A 119 -15.54 20.19 -3.55
C PHE A 119 -16.51 21.38 -3.42
N ASN A 120 -16.86 21.97 -4.55
CA ASN A 120 -17.92 22.97 -4.61
C ASN A 120 -19.21 22.24 -4.30
N GLY A 121 -19.67 22.41 -3.04
CA GLY A 121 -20.81 21.72 -2.47
C GLY A 121 -22.00 21.71 -3.42
N PHE A 122 -22.82 20.68 -3.26
CA PHE A 122 -24.09 20.48 -3.95
C PHE A 122 -24.83 21.80 -4.15
N THR A 123 -24.86 22.30 -5.36
CA THR A 123 -25.96 23.15 -5.81
C THR A 123 -27.12 22.21 -6.05
N ILE A 124 -28.05 22.20 -5.10
CA ILE A 124 -29.38 21.61 -5.24
C ILE A 124 -30.19 22.44 -6.24
#